data_ee53b05b530397ea07a416b7d8c93a53
#
_entry.id   ee53b05b530397ea07a416b7d8c93a53
#
_cell.length_a   1.000
_cell.length_b   1.000
_cell.length_c   1.000
_cell.angle_alpha   90.00
_cell.angle_beta   90.00
_cell.angle_gamma   90.00
#
_symmetry.space_group_name_H-M   'P 1'
#
loop_
_entity.id
_entity.type
_entity.pdbx_description
1 polymer ?
#
loop_
_entity_poly.entity_id
_entity_poly.type
_entity_poly.pdbx_seq_one_letter_code
_entity_poly.pdbx_strand_id
1 'polypeptide(L)'
;MKYLFDLDETLIHSDSLNSDAYNYALEKCGYPRIEDCLRLTRDSLQFIPTTDLKKIIRIKQNYFTRSWLPYRIVLNTTLLQRIREYGKTNCYLWTSASKQRALSVLRRCKLKHFFNRILFDKKTNITASMQKLKGQLHSDKFIIFENDPT
;
A
#
# COMPACT_ATOMS: atom_id res chain seq x y z
N MET A 1 -9.36 21.74 -6.50
CA MET A 1 -9.33 20.75 -5.41
C MET A 1 -8.52 19.53 -5.84
N LYS A 2 -7.59 19.10 -5.02
CA LYS A 2 -6.77 17.91 -5.28
C LYS A 2 -7.22 16.80 -4.35
N TYR A 3 -7.28 15.56 -4.88
CA TYR A 3 -7.72 14.39 -4.15
C TYR A 3 -6.58 13.39 -4.06
N LEU A 4 -6.27 12.95 -2.85
CA LEU A 4 -5.19 12.03 -2.56
C LEU A 4 -5.77 10.71 -2.07
N PHE A 5 -5.32 9.60 -2.64
CA PHE A 5 -5.83 8.27 -2.32
C PHE A 5 -4.68 7.38 -1.88
N ASP A 6 -4.83 6.71 -0.75
CA ASP A 6 -3.94 5.63 -0.36
C ASP A 6 -4.24 4.37 -1.17
N LEU A 7 -3.27 3.49 -1.27
CA LEU A 7 -3.41 2.24 -2.02
C LEU A 7 -3.96 1.11 -1.16
N ASP A 8 -3.16 0.69 -0.16
CA ASP A 8 -3.49 -0.46 0.66
C ASP A 8 -4.65 -0.18 1.60
N GLU A 9 -5.63 -1.07 1.60
CA GLU A 9 -6.84 -1.01 2.42
C GLU A 9 -7.69 0.26 2.20
N THR A 10 -7.44 0.95 1.10
CA THR A 10 -8.26 2.09 0.63
C THR A 10 -8.78 1.82 -0.77
N LEU A 11 -7.91 1.77 -1.78
CA LEU A 11 -8.28 1.41 -3.16
C LEU A 11 -8.36 -0.09 -3.36
N ILE A 12 -7.49 -0.83 -2.70
CA ILE A 12 -7.44 -2.29 -2.77
C ILE A 12 -7.44 -2.87 -1.36
N HIS A 13 -8.00 -4.08 -1.25
CA HIS A 13 -7.94 -4.87 -0.03
C HIS A 13 -7.07 -6.09 -0.31
N SER A 14 -5.90 -6.16 0.32
CA SER A 14 -4.87 -7.16 0.06
C SER A 14 -4.35 -7.85 1.32
N ASP A 15 -5.06 -7.73 2.45
CA ASP A 15 -4.61 -8.27 3.74
C ASP A 15 -4.36 -9.77 3.68
N SER A 16 -5.22 -10.54 3.02
CA SER A 16 -5.05 -11.99 2.89
C SER A 16 -3.77 -12.35 2.15
N LEU A 17 -3.51 -11.71 1.02
CA LEU A 17 -2.28 -11.96 0.25
C LEU A 17 -1.04 -11.52 1.03
N ASN A 18 -1.14 -10.38 1.71
CA ASN A 18 -0.04 -9.86 2.53
C ASN A 18 0.30 -10.80 3.69
N SER A 19 -0.72 -11.32 4.38
CA SER A 19 -0.53 -12.30 5.47
C SER A 19 0.10 -13.60 4.97
N ASP A 20 -0.34 -14.10 3.83
CA ASP A 20 0.25 -15.30 3.22
C ASP A 20 1.71 -15.08 2.85
N ALA A 21 2.04 -13.90 2.33
CA ALA A 21 3.41 -13.56 1.96
C ALA A 21 4.34 -13.50 3.19
N TYR A 22 3.87 -12.89 4.28
CA TYR A 22 4.63 -12.89 5.53
C TYR A 22 4.82 -14.30 6.09
N ASN A 23 3.77 -15.11 6.11
CA ASN A 23 3.83 -16.47 6.63
C ASN A 23 4.74 -17.36 5.79
N TYR A 24 4.71 -17.21 4.48
CA TYR A 24 5.67 -17.89 3.60
C TYR A 24 7.12 -17.52 3.98
N ALA A 25 7.39 -16.24 4.18
CA ALA A 25 8.73 -15.78 4.53
C ALA A 25 9.16 -16.27 5.93
N LEU A 26 8.24 -16.27 6.89
CA LEU A 26 8.51 -16.79 8.24
C LEU A 26 8.90 -18.27 8.18
N GLU A 27 8.15 -19.10 7.48
CA GLU A 27 8.46 -20.52 7.33
C GLU A 27 9.81 -20.76 6.68
N LYS A 28 10.15 -19.99 5.64
CA LYS A 28 11.45 -20.09 4.97
C LYS A 28 12.62 -19.75 5.89
N CYS A 29 12.40 -18.93 6.90
CA CYS A 29 13.42 -18.55 7.89
C CYS A 29 13.35 -19.37 9.19
N GLY A 30 12.52 -20.40 9.24
CA GLY A 30 12.42 -21.29 10.40
C GLY A 30 11.56 -20.77 11.54
N TYR A 31 10.70 -19.81 11.28
CA TYR A 31 9.77 -19.28 12.27
C TYR A 31 8.37 -19.84 12.08
N PRO A 32 7.58 -19.94 13.16
CA PRO A 32 6.20 -20.39 13.05
C PRO A 32 5.31 -19.37 12.33
N ARG A 33 4.23 -19.87 11.72
CA ARG A 33 3.23 -19.01 11.11
C ARG A 33 2.48 -18.20 12.17
N ILE A 34 1.99 -17.02 11.78
CA ILE A 34 1.10 -16.19 12.60
C ILE A 34 -0.28 -16.24 11.97
N GLU A 35 -1.21 -16.98 12.58
CA GLU A 35 -2.54 -17.23 12.00
C GLU A 35 -3.67 -16.44 12.64
N ASP A 36 -3.48 -16.00 13.88
CA ASP A 36 -4.54 -15.33 14.65
C ASP A 36 -4.57 -13.81 14.45
N CYS A 37 -3.95 -13.32 13.40
CA CYS A 37 -3.87 -11.90 13.11
C CYS A 37 -4.53 -11.59 11.76
N LEU A 38 -5.52 -10.71 11.77
CA LEU A 38 -6.20 -10.31 10.53
C LEU A 38 -5.29 -9.54 9.59
N ARG A 39 -4.33 -8.80 10.14
CA ARG A 39 -3.41 -8.00 9.35
C ARG A 39 -2.00 -8.10 9.94
N LEU A 40 -1.10 -8.72 9.17
CA LEU A 40 0.32 -8.77 9.52
C LEU A 40 1.03 -7.53 8.98
N THR A 41 1.81 -6.89 9.85
CA THR A 41 2.66 -5.75 9.50
C THR A 41 4.07 -6.01 10.01
N ARG A 42 5.01 -5.13 9.67
CA ARG A 42 6.36 -5.22 10.24
C ARG A 42 6.35 -5.15 11.75
N ASP A 43 5.42 -4.38 12.33
CA ASP A 43 5.27 -4.25 13.77
C ASP A 43 4.84 -5.56 14.42
N SER A 44 4.09 -6.39 13.72
CA SER A 44 3.70 -7.73 14.19
C SER A 44 4.91 -8.67 14.37
N LEU A 45 6.04 -8.34 13.77
CA LEU A 45 7.26 -9.15 13.75
C LEU A 45 8.38 -8.59 14.64
N GLN A 46 8.05 -7.71 15.60
CA GLN A 46 9.05 -7.08 16.47
C GLN A 46 9.86 -8.06 17.33
N PHE A 47 9.31 -9.25 17.58
CA PHE A 47 10.00 -10.30 18.33
C PHE A 47 11.16 -10.96 17.57
N ILE A 48 11.33 -10.65 16.28
CA ILE A 48 12.33 -11.27 15.42
C ILE A 48 13.58 -10.38 15.38
N PRO A 49 14.80 -10.98 15.51
CA PRO A 49 16.05 -10.23 15.38
C PRO A 49 16.12 -9.45 14.05
N THR A 50 16.70 -8.25 14.09
CA THR A 50 16.73 -7.34 12.95
C THR A 50 17.34 -7.98 11.68
N THR A 51 18.38 -8.81 11.84
CA THR A 51 19.02 -9.48 10.72
C THR A 51 18.06 -10.42 9.98
N ASP A 52 17.32 -11.23 10.75
CA ASP A 52 16.33 -12.15 10.20
C ASP A 52 15.14 -11.40 9.65
N LEU A 53 14.72 -10.32 10.32
CA LEU A 53 13.62 -9.49 9.86
C LEU A 53 13.85 -8.91 8.46
N LYS A 54 15.05 -8.43 8.19
CA LYS A 54 15.40 -7.92 6.86
C LYS A 54 15.26 -9.00 5.78
N LYS A 55 15.72 -10.22 6.09
CA LYS A 55 15.58 -11.36 5.18
C LYS A 55 14.12 -11.72 4.95
N ILE A 56 13.32 -11.76 6.02
CA ILE A 56 11.89 -12.06 5.96
C ILE A 56 11.17 -11.05 5.09
N ILE A 57 11.42 -9.76 5.29
CA ILE A 57 10.80 -8.69 4.49
C ILE A 57 11.15 -8.84 3.01
N ARG A 58 12.40 -9.16 2.69
CA ARG A 58 12.83 -9.36 1.30
C ARG A 58 12.11 -10.56 0.66
N ILE A 59 12.05 -11.68 1.37
CA ILE A 59 11.36 -12.88 0.88
C ILE A 59 9.88 -12.61 0.70
N LYS A 60 9.26 -11.93 1.66
CA LYS A 60 7.85 -11.54 1.62
C LYS A 60 7.54 -10.68 0.40
N GLN A 61 8.35 -9.69 0.12
CA GLN A 61 8.11 -8.79 -1.02
C GLN A 61 8.26 -9.52 -2.35
N ASN A 62 9.24 -10.42 -2.46
CA ASN A 62 9.40 -11.24 -3.65
C ASN A 62 8.22 -12.18 -3.87
N TYR A 63 7.76 -12.83 -2.80
CA TYR A 63 6.57 -13.68 -2.86
C TYR A 63 5.34 -12.88 -3.26
N PHE A 64 5.11 -11.74 -2.65
CA PHE A 64 3.97 -10.87 -2.95
C PHE A 64 3.95 -10.50 -4.44
N THR A 65 5.09 -10.09 -5.00
CA THR A 65 5.16 -9.70 -6.40
C THR A 65 5.00 -10.85 -7.38
N ARG A 66 5.48 -12.04 -7.04
CA ARG A 66 5.47 -13.22 -7.95
C ARG A 66 4.19 -14.04 -7.87
N SER A 67 3.68 -14.24 -6.65
CA SER A 67 2.55 -15.14 -6.39
C SER A 67 1.21 -14.42 -6.35
N TRP A 68 1.21 -13.17 -6.77
CA TRP A 68 0.03 -12.34 -6.75
C TRP A 68 -1.00 -12.85 -7.76
N LEU A 69 -2.21 -13.09 -7.27
CA LEU A 69 -3.34 -13.54 -8.09
C LEU A 69 -4.44 -12.46 -8.04
N PRO A 70 -4.94 -11.98 -9.20
CA PRO A 70 -5.90 -10.88 -9.23
C PRO A 70 -7.15 -11.07 -8.36
N TYR A 71 -7.65 -12.31 -8.27
CA TYR A 71 -8.85 -12.60 -7.48
C TYR A 71 -8.63 -12.52 -5.96
N ARG A 72 -7.38 -12.42 -5.50
CA ARG A 72 -7.04 -12.27 -4.08
C ARG A 72 -7.03 -10.82 -3.62
N ILE A 73 -7.11 -9.90 -4.57
CA ILE A 73 -7.15 -8.46 -4.30
C ILE A 73 -8.54 -7.96 -4.67
N VAL A 74 -9.21 -7.37 -3.70
CA VAL A 74 -10.55 -6.80 -3.91
C VAL A 74 -10.40 -5.31 -4.17
N LEU A 75 -10.95 -4.84 -5.29
CA LEU A 75 -10.93 -3.42 -5.64
C LEU A 75 -12.10 -2.69 -4.98
N ASN A 76 -11.84 -1.48 -4.50
CA ASN A 76 -12.89 -0.59 -4.02
C ASN A 76 -13.55 0.10 -5.21
N THR A 77 -14.53 -0.55 -5.80
CA THR A 77 -15.20 -0.07 -7.02
C THR A 77 -15.95 1.24 -6.81
N THR A 78 -16.53 1.44 -5.62
CA THR A 78 -17.21 2.69 -5.27
C THR A 78 -16.25 3.86 -5.29
N LEU A 79 -15.06 3.69 -4.70
CA LEU A 79 -14.05 4.73 -4.68
C LEU A 79 -13.48 4.99 -6.08
N LEU A 80 -13.28 3.94 -6.88
CA LEU A 80 -12.83 4.09 -8.27
C LEU A 80 -13.82 4.89 -9.10
N GLN A 81 -15.13 4.70 -8.87
CA GLN A 81 -16.16 5.48 -9.54
C GLN A 81 -16.05 6.96 -9.16
N ARG A 82 -15.82 7.27 -7.89
CA ARG A 82 -15.61 8.66 -7.45
C ARG A 82 -14.37 9.28 -8.08
N ILE A 83 -13.29 8.51 -8.21
CA ILE A 83 -12.07 8.99 -8.87
C ILE A 83 -12.37 9.38 -10.32
N ARG A 84 -13.15 8.60 -11.04
CA ARG A 84 -13.59 8.96 -12.40
C ARG A 84 -14.37 10.26 -12.42
N GLU A 85 -15.25 10.45 -11.46
CA GLU A 85 -16.06 11.66 -11.36
C GLU A 85 -15.22 12.90 -11.05
N TYR A 86 -14.21 12.78 -10.18
CA TYR A 86 -13.29 13.88 -9.87
C TYR A 86 -12.37 14.24 -11.02
N GLY A 87 -12.07 13.28 -11.88
CA GLY A 87 -11.20 13.45 -13.04
C GLY A 87 -9.73 13.17 -12.76
N LYS A 88 -9.08 12.49 -13.68
CA LYS A 88 -7.68 12.08 -13.58
C LYS A 88 -6.73 13.23 -13.19
N THR A 89 -6.94 14.41 -13.74
CA THR A 89 -6.07 15.58 -13.51
C THR A 89 -6.03 15.97 -12.03
N ASN A 90 -7.10 15.71 -11.29
CA ASN A 90 -7.25 16.12 -9.90
C ASN A 90 -6.92 15.02 -8.90
N CYS A 91 -6.65 13.81 -9.36
CA CYS A 91 -6.47 12.64 -8.50
C CYS A 91 -5.02 12.18 -8.49
N TYR A 92 -4.53 11.88 -7.29
CA TYR A 92 -3.15 11.43 -7.03
C TYR A 92 -3.18 10.22 -6.12
N LEU A 93 -2.33 9.24 -6.43
CA LEU A 93 -2.07 8.17 -5.48
C LEU A 93 -0.98 8.64 -4.52
N TRP A 94 -1.21 8.48 -3.23
CA TRP A 94 -0.26 8.86 -2.18
C TRP A 94 -0.09 7.68 -1.24
N THR A 95 1.00 6.94 -1.41
CA THR A 95 1.18 5.64 -0.78
C THR A 95 2.49 5.53 -0.01
N SER A 96 2.44 4.81 1.11
CA SER A 96 3.62 4.42 1.88
C SER A 96 4.23 3.10 1.40
N ALA A 97 3.60 2.41 0.46
CA ALA A 97 4.13 1.18 -0.12
C ALA A 97 5.44 1.45 -0.88
N SER A 98 6.29 0.43 -1.00
CA SER A 98 7.48 0.53 -1.83
C SER A 98 7.08 0.80 -3.29
N LYS A 99 7.95 1.49 -4.01
CA LYS A 99 7.71 1.81 -5.42
C LYS A 99 7.47 0.54 -6.24
N GLN A 100 8.30 -0.48 -6.04
CA GLN A 100 8.18 -1.75 -6.74
C GLN A 100 6.82 -2.40 -6.52
N ARG A 101 6.37 -2.46 -5.26
CA ARG A 101 5.09 -3.06 -4.91
C ARG A 101 3.92 -2.28 -5.48
N ALA A 102 3.90 -0.98 -5.27
CA ALA A 102 2.81 -0.13 -5.74
C ALA A 102 2.66 -0.18 -7.27
N LEU A 103 3.76 -0.05 -8.00
CA LEU A 103 3.72 -0.11 -9.46
C LEU A 103 3.28 -1.49 -9.97
N SER A 104 3.69 -2.57 -9.30
CA SER A 104 3.26 -3.92 -9.65
C SER A 104 1.74 -4.06 -9.50
N VAL A 105 1.19 -3.62 -8.38
CA VAL A 105 -0.25 -3.67 -8.11
C VAL A 105 -1.03 -2.81 -9.12
N LEU A 106 -0.60 -1.59 -9.32
CA LEU A 106 -1.28 -0.67 -10.24
C LEU A 106 -1.31 -1.21 -11.67
N ARG A 107 -0.21 -1.77 -12.12
CA ARG A 107 -0.12 -2.36 -13.46
C ARG A 107 -1.05 -3.56 -13.61
N ARG A 108 -1.02 -4.48 -12.65
CA ARG A 108 -1.82 -5.71 -12.71
C ARG A 108 -3.31 -5.45 -12.53
N CYS A 109 -3.68 -4.49 -11.70
CA CYS A 109 -5.08 -4.10 -11.52
C CYS A 109 -5.54 -3.06 -12.56
N LYS A 110 -4.66 -2.61 -13.45
CA LYS A 110 -4.96 -1.59 -14.47
C LYS A 110 -5.48 -0.29 -13.87
N LEU A 111 -4.86 0.15 -12.77
CA LEU A 111 -5.30 1.34 -12.03
C LEU A 111 -4.49 2.59 -12.31
N LYS A 112 -3.32 2.47 -12.96
CA LYS A 112 -2.40 3.58 -13.14
C LYS A 112 -3.03 4.76 -13.88
N HIS A 113 -3.91 4.48 -14.82
CA HIS A 113 -4.55 5.50 -15.66
C HIS A 113 -5.59 6.36 -14.92
N PHE A 114 -5.95 5.99 -13.69
CA PHE A 114 -6.88 6.78 -12.87
C PHE A 114 -6.24 8.02 -12.26
N PHE A 115 -4.91 8.08 -12.20
CA PHE A 115 -4.19 9.09 -11.44
C PHE A 115 -3.32 9.98 -12.33
N ASN A 116 -3.22 11.25 -11.95
CA ASN A 116 -2.29 12.19 -12.56
C ASN A 116 -0.84 11.78 -12.24
N ARG A 117 -0.55 11.57 -10.95
CA ARG A 117 0.78 11.15 -10.48
C ARG A 117 0.65 10.20 -9.32
N ILE A 118 1.72 9.44 -9.10
CA ILE A 118 1.90 8.57 -7.95
C ILE A 118 2.96 9.20 -7.05
N LEU A 119 2.59 9.45 -5.79
CA LEU A 119 3.47 10.06 -4.81
C LEU A 119 3.82 9.01 -3.74
N PHE A 120 5.11 8.80 -3.53
CA PHE A 120 5.61 7.83 -2.55
C PHE A 120 6.10 8.58 -1.31
N ASP A 121 5.53 8.26 -0.15
CA ASP A 121 5.89 8.87 1.11
C ASP A 121 5.60 7.90 2.24
N LYS A 122 6.57 7.67 3.12
CA LYS A 122 6.38 6.79 4.29
C LYS A 122 5.37 7.33 5.29
N LYS A 123 5.06 8.62 5.21
CA LYS A 123 4.04 9.29 6.05
C LYS A 123 4.34 9.18 7.55
N THR A 124 5.62 9.09 7.91
CA THR A 124 6.03 8.97 9.32
C THR A 124 5.92 10.28 10.09
N ASN A 125 6.01 11.41 9.37
CA ASN A 125 5.80 12.76 9.93
C ASN A 125 4.78 13.48 9.08
N ILE A 126 3.56 13.56 9.58
CA ILE A 126 2.44 14.10 8.80
C ILE A 126 2.63 15.57 8.43
N THR A 127 3.20 16.38 9.33
CA THR A 127 3.45 17.80 9.06
C THR A 127 4.43 17.97 7.90
N ALA A 128 5.54 17.24 7.92
CA ALA A 128 6.53 17.28 6.84
C ALA A 128 5.95 16.75 5.53
N SER A 129 5.17 15.68 5.58
CA SER A 129 4.49 15.10 4.42
C SER A 129 3.51 16.10 3.80
N MET A 130 2.73 16.81 4.61
CA MET A 130 1.77 17.81 4.12
C MET A 130 2.47 18.99 3.46
N GLN A 131 3.57 19.47 4.02
CA GLN A 131 4.36 20.56 3.42
C GLN A 131 4.93 20.13 2.07
N LYS A 132 5.45 18.89 1.99
CA LYS A 132 5.96 18.34 0.74
C LYS A 132 4.88 18.27 -0.33
N LEU A 133 3.67 17.83 0.04
CA LEU A 133 2.52 17.77 -0.87
C LEU A 133 2.13 19.15 -1.39
N LYS A 134 2.08 20.14 -0.53
CA LYS A 134 1.76 21.51 -0.94
C LYS A 134 2.74 22.02 -2.00
N GLY A 135 4.03 21.74 -1.80
CA GLY A 135 5.06 22.10 -2.77
C GLY A 135 4.95 21.33 -4.09
N GLN A 136 4.71 20.01 -4.02
CA GLN A 136 4.63 19.15 -5.20
C GLN A 136 3.37 19.43 -6.05
N LEU A 137 2.26 19.73 -5.42
CA LEU A 137 0.96 19.87 -6.10
C LEU A 137 0.56 21.33 -6.32
N HIS A 138 1.34 22.28 -5.80
CA HIS A 138 1.05 23.73 -5.90
C HIS A 138 -0.38 24.06 -5.45
N SER A 139 -0.82 23.43 -4.35
CA SER A 139 -2.15 23.59 -3.81
C SER A 139 -2.11 23.50 -2.29
N ASP A 140 -2.96 24.26 -1.64
CA ASP A 140 -3.15 24.24 -0.18
C ASP A 140 -4.36 23.43 0.25
N LYS A 141 -5.18 22.97 -0.71
CA LYS A 141 -6.44 22.28 -0.42
C LYS A 141 -6.40 20.87 -0.97
N PHE A 142 -6.52 19.90 -0.06
CA PHE A 142 -6.56 18.48 -0.38
C PHE A 142 -7.71 17.79 0.33
N ILE A 143 -8.26 16.78 -0.32
CA ILE A 143 -9.09 15.79 0.36
C ILE A 143 -8.31 14.48 0.32
N ILE A 144 -8.10 13.87 1.48
CA ILE A 144 -7.29 12.66 1.63
C ILE A 144 -8.20 11.49 1.97
N PHE A 145 -8.07 10.42 1.18
CA PHE A 145 -8.76 9.16 1.38
C PHE A 145 -7.74 8.12 1.84
N GLU A 146 -7.79 7.78 3.10
CA GLU A 146 -6.91 6.78 3.70
C GLU A 146 -7.71 5.79 4.53
N ASN A 147 -7.15 4.59 4.70
CA ASN A 147 -7.68 3.66 5.68
C ASN A 147 -7.39 4.19 7.07
N ASP A 148 -8.44 4.27 7.91
CA ASP A 148 -8.28 4.62 9.32
C ASP A 148 -7.71 3.40 10.06
N PRO A 149 -6.53 3.51 10.66
CA PRO A 149 -5.90 2.37 11.33
C PRO A 149 -6.51 2.01 12.69
N THR A 150 -7.60 2.65 13.11
CA THR A 150 -8.24 2.34 14.39
C THR A 150 -8.71 0.91 14.54
#